data_0e375a27f0af7a836a3bf5ae4d97ade4
#
_entry.id   0e375a27f0af7a836a3bf5ae4d97ade4
#
_cell.length_a   1.000
_cell.length_b   1.000
_cell.length_c   1.000
_cell.angle_alpha   90.00
_cell.angle_beta   90.00
_cell.angle_gamma   90.00
#
_symmetry.space_group_name_H-M   'P 1'
#
loop_
_entity.id
_entity.type
_entity.pdbx_description
1 polymer ?
#
loop_
_entity_poly.entity_id
_entity_poly.type
_entity_poly.pdbx_seq_one_letter_code
_entity_poly.pdbx_strand_id
1 'polypeptide(L)'
;MPADGPPGPVSEKTTMTICLGTKNQAMYYLGMAGKPLTTPKLTGYGVGIRTAIVEMSKQVLASTGKSMMVLIKPAEHSVYENLVDALDEVNITKVPSYAIAVISAKDIDMLKEKGIY
;
A
#
# COMPACT_ATOMS: atom_id res chain seq x y z
N MET A 1 10.58 -16.73 13.89
CA MET A 1 10.83 -16.04 13.93
C MET A 1 10.60 -15.99 14.07
N PRO A 2 10.71 -16.08 14.27
CA PRO A 2 10.67 -15.43 14.31
C PRO A 2 10.64 -15.02 14.21
N ALA A 3 10.55 -15.16 14.06
CA ALA A 3 10.83 -14.43 13.97
C ALA A 3 10.96 -13.87 14.57
N ASP A 4 11.11 -13.99 15.10
CA ASP A 4 11.41 -13.13 15.71
C ASP A 4 12.61 -12.55 15.56
N GLY A 5 13.11 -12.68 15.70
CA GLY A 5 14.26 -11.88 15.43
C GLY A 5 13.91 -10.58 14.74
N PRO A 6 14.89 -9.67 14.45
CA PRO A 6 14.53 -8.51 13.67
C PRO A 6 13.85 -9.01 12.44
N PRO A 7 12.73 -8.40 12.08
CA PRO A 7 12.10 -8.82 10.86
C PRO A 7 13.14 -8.72 9.77
N GLY A 8 13.28 -9.76 9.02
CA GLY A 8 14.08 -9.70 7.83
C GLY A 8 13.50 -8.67 6.90
N PRO A 9 14.12 -8.44 5.76
CA PRO A 9 13.55 -7.55 4.77
C PRO A 9 12.13 -7.97 4.48
N VAL A 10 11.24 -6.97 4.40
CA VAL A 10 9.84 -7.24 4.06
C VAL A 10 9.83 -7.89 2.68
N SER A 11 9.07 -8.98 2.53
CA SER A 11 9.01 -9.67 1.26
C SER A 11 8.26 -8.84 0.23
N GLU A 12 8.88 -8.59 -0.91
CA GLU A 12 8.23 -7.86 -1.99
C GLU A 12 6.96 -8.54 -2.46
N LYS A 13 6.95 -9.88 -2.45
CA LYS A 13 5.83 -10.66 -2.97
C LYS A 13 4.60 -10.63 -2.08
N THR A 14 4.75 -10.21 -0.83
CA THR A 14 3.65 -10.17 0.13
C THR A 14 3.35 -8.78 0.66
N THR A 15 3.93 -7.74 0.07
CA THR A 15 3.74 -6.36 0.52
C THR A 15 3.01 -5.55 -0.51
N MET A 16 1.86 -4.99 -0.12
CA MET A 16 1.13 -4.01 -0.91
C MET A 16 1.51 -2.62 -0.43
N THR A 17 1.97 -1.76 -1.33
CA THR A 17 2.30 -0.38 -1.00
C THR A 17 1.18 0.53 -1.48
N ILE A 18 0.69 1.39 -0.58
CA ILE A 18 -0.35 2.39 -0.89
C ILE A 18 0.24 3.76 -0.60
N CYS A 19 0.38 4.58 -1.64
CA CYS A 19 0.89 5.95 -1.52
C CYS A 19 -0.29 6.90 -1.59
N LEU A 20 -0.46 7.73 -0.56
CA LEU A 20 -1.57 8.66 -0.49
C LEU A 20 -1.20 9.96 -1.19
N GLY A 21 -1.94 10.30 -2.23
CA GLY A 21 -1.69 11.50 -3.03
C GLY A 21 -2.73 12.58 -2.83
N THR A 22 -2.78 13.53 -3.76
CA THR A 22 -3.76 14.62 -3.78
C THR A 22 -5.00 14.20 -4.55
N LYS A 23 -5.99 15.10 -4.63
CA LYS A 23 -7.22 14.92 -5.42
C LYS A 23 -8.03 13.71 -4.95
N ASN A 24 -7.94 13.39 -3.66
CA ASN A 24 -8.64 12.23 -3.07
C ASN A 24 -8.32 10.93 -3.81
N GLN A 25 -7.07 10.78 -4.23
CA GLN A 25 -6.62 9.58 -4.92
C GLN A 25 -5.36 9.02 -4.26
N ALA A 26 -5.21 7.72 -4.38
CA ALA A 26 -4.04 7.00 -3.90
C ALA A 26 -3.50 6.14 -5.03
N MET A 27 -2.21 5.83 -4.95
CA MET A 27 -1.55 4.93 -5.90
C MET A 27 -1.17 3.67 -5.13
N TYR A 28 -1.40 2.51 -5.73
CA TYR A 28 -1.03 1.26 -5.07
C TYR A 28 -0.38 0.30 -6.04
N TYR A 29 0.46 -0.55 -5.48
CA TYR A 29 1.13 -1.61 -6.24
C TYR A 29 1.59 -2.70 -5.27
N LEU A 30 1.87 -3.88 -5.81
CA LEU A 30 2.51 -4.96 -5.05
C LEU A 30 4.01 -4.77 -5.18
N GLY A 31 4.74 -4.88 -4.07
CA GLY A 31 6.19 -4.78 -4.09
C GLY A 31 6.71 -3.56 -3.37
N MET A 32 7.95 -3.22 -3.64
CA MET A 32 8.67 -2.14 -2.98
C MET A 32 8.93 -0.98 -3.93
N ALA A 33 9.22 0.19 -3.34
CA ALA A 33 9.54 1.38 -4.11
C ALA A 33 10.69 1.11 -5.09
N GLY A 34 10.53 1.56 -6.31
CA GLY A 34 11.55 1.37 -7.35
C GLY A 34 11.51 0.02 -8.04
N LYS A 35 10.77 -0.94 -7.49
CA LYS A 35 10.64 -2.29 -8.06
C LYS A 35 9.22 -2.82 -7.89
N PRO A 36 8.20 -2.12 -8.41
CA PRO A 36 6.85 -2.64 -8.29
C PRO A 36 6.70 -3.93 -9.07
N LEU A 37 6.05 -4.92 -8.44
CA LEU A 37 5.79 -6.20 -9.08
C LEU A 37 4.54 -6.16 -9.95
N THR A 38 3.66 -5.19 -9.70
CA THR A 38 2.49 -4.95 -10.55
C THR A 38 2.54 -3.50 -11.02
N THR A 39 1.83 -3.22 -12.12
CA THR A 39 1.73 -1.86 -12.62
C THR A 39 1.04 -0.98 -11.57
N PRO A 40 1.64 0.14 -11.14
CA PRO A 40 0.98 1.02 -10.17
C PRO A 40 -0.32 1.55 -10.72
N LYS A 41 -1.36 1.52 -9.89
CA LYS A 41 -2.71 1.94 -10.27
C LYS A 41 -3.24 2.98 -9.32
N LEU A 42 -4.14 3.81 -9.80
CA LEU A 42 -4.81 4.82 -8.98
C LEU A 42 -6.13 4.27 -8.46
N THR A 43 -6.51 4.72 -7.27
CA THR A 43 -7.82 4.41 -6.70
C THR A 43 -8.29 5.58 -5.84
N GLY A 44 -9.61 5.70 -5.70
CA GLY A 44 -10.19 6.58 -4.71
C GLY A 44 -10.17 5.93 -3.34
N TYR A 45 -10.60 6.67 -2.35
CA TYR A 45 -10.69 6.18 -0.98
C TYR A 45 -12.01 5.42 -0.75
N GLY A 46 -12.19 4.89 0.46
CA GLY A 46 -13.39 4.13 0.78
C GLY A 46 -13.42 2.80 0.03
N VAL A 47 -14.49 2.57 -0.70
CA VAL A 47 -14.68 1.31 -1.43
C VAL A 47 -13.55 1.02 -2.41
N GLY A 48 -12.98 2.06 -3.03
CA GLY A 48 -11.88 1.88 -3.98
C GLY A 48 -10.68 1.21 -3.33
N ILE A 49 -10.19 1.77 -2.22
CA ILE A 49 -9.09 1.18 -1.50
C ILE A 49 -9.45 -0.19 -0.94
N ARG A 50 -10.68 -0.32 -0.41
CA ARG A 50 -11.13 -1.61 0.13
C ARG A 50 -11.05 -2.70 -0.91
N THR A 51 -11.60 -2.44 -2.10
CA THR A 51 -11.57 -3.42 -3.19
C THR A 51 -10.14 -3.76 -3.59
N ALA A 52 -9.27 -2.75 -3.70
CA ALA A 52 -7.87 -2.97 -4.06
C ALA A 52 -7.18 -3.88 -3.05
N ILE A 53 -7.39 -3.63 -1.75
CA ILE A 53 -6.77 -4.44 -0.70
C ILE A 53 -7.28 -5.88 -0.77
N VAL A 54 -8.59 -6.06 -0.89
CA VAL A 54 -9.18 -7.40 -0.92
C VAL A 54 -8.67 -8.20 -2.10
N GLU A 55 -8.69 -7.60 -3.28
CA GLU A 55 -8.26 -8.31 -4.49
C GLU A 55 -6.78 -8.64 -4.45
N MET A 56 -5.94 -7.70 -4.04
CA MET A 56 -4.51 -7.96 -3.96
C MET A 56 -4.19 -8.99 -2.88
N SER A 57 -4.91 -8.96 -1.76
CA SER A 57 -4.75 -9.96 -0.71
C SER A 57 -5.03 -11.36 -1.21
N LYS A 58 -6.07 -11.52 -2.02
CA LYS A 58 -6.39 -12.83 -2.63
C LYS A 58 -5.27 -13.30 -3.57
N GLN A 59 -4.75 -12.39 -4.39
CA GLN A 59 -3.67 -12.72 -5.31
C GLN A 59 -2.40 -13.14 -4.56
N VAL A 60 -2.06 -12.42 -3.52
CA VAL A 60 -0.88 -12.73 -2.72
C VAL A 60 -1.02 -14.10 -2.05
N LEU A 61 -2.19 -14.36 -1.46
CA LEU A 61 -2.42 -15.63 -0.81
C LEU A 61 -2.36 -16.79 -1.83
N ALA A 62 -2.94 -16.60 -3.00
CA ALA A 62 -2.95 -17.63 -4.04
C ALA A 62 -1.54 -17.93 -4.57
N SER A 63 -0.69 -16.90 -4.69
CA SER A 63 0.63 -17.07 -5.30
C SER A 63 1.72 -17.44 -4.30
N THR A 64 1.58 -17.04 -3.02
CA THR A 64 2.63 -17.26 -2.02
C THR A 64 2.21 -18.16 -0.88
N GLY A 65 0.91 -18.35 -0.66
CA GLY A 65 0.40 -19.05 0.51
C GLY A 65 0.53 -18.26 1.81
N LYS A 66 0.91 -16.98 1.72
CA LYS A 66 1.14 -16.15 2.90
C LYS A 66 0.20 -14.95 2.90
N SER A 67 -0.05 -14.41 4.09
CA SER A 67 -0.87 -13.21 4.24
C SER A 67 -0.13 -11.99 3.75
N MET A 68 -0.89 -11.04 3.21
CA MET A 68 -0.33 -9.79 2.69
C MET A 68 -0.12 -8.78 3.82
N MET A 69 0.96 -8.01 3.72
CA MET A 69 1.20 -6.85 4.55
C MET A 69 0.91 -5.60 3.74
N VAL A 70 0.36 -4.56 4.40
CA VAL A 70 0.10 -3.27 3.75
C VAL A 70 1.01 -2.20 4.33
N LEU A 71 1.69 -1.47 3.44
CA LEU A 71 2.45 -0.28 3.80
C LEU A 71 1.69 0.94 3.31
N ILE A 72 1.43 1.90 4.20
CA ILE A 72 0.77 3.14 3.86
C ILE A 72 1.80 4.25 3.92
N LYS A 73 1.98 4.97 2.81
CA LYS A 73 2.97 6.03 2.68
C LYS A 73 2.28 7.34 2.30
N PRO A 74 1.95 8.18 3.28
CA PRO A 74 1.33 9.48 2.97
C PRO A 74 2.34 10.40 2.30
N ALA A 75 1.95 11.00 1.18
CA ALA A 75 2.78 12.01 0.54
C ALA A 75 2.56 13.37 1.23
N GLU A 76 3.48 14.29 0.97
CA GLU A 76 3.50 15.58 1.67
C GLU A 76 2.19 16.36 1.53
N HIS A 77 1.56 16.28 0.38
CA HIS A 77 0.34 17.05 0.11
C HIS A 77 -0.94 16.24 0.31
N SER A 78 -0.84 15.03 0.85
CA SER A 78 -2.03 14.26 1.19
C SER A 78 -2.69 14.86 2.44
N VAL A 79 -4.00 14.68 2.57
CA VAL A 79 -4.72 15.21 3.73
C VAL A 79 -4.90 14.13 4.79
N TYR A 80 -4.92 14.55 6.05
CA TYR A 80 -4.99 13.61 7.17
C TYR A 80 -6.25 12.74 7.12
N GLU A 81 -7.36 13.30 6.66
CA GLU A 81 -8.61 12.56 6.55
C GLU A 81 -8.47 11.33 5.64
N ASN A 82 -7.67 11.44 4.60
CA ASN A 82 -7.43 10.33 3.68
C ASN A 82 -6.57 9.25 4.33
N LEU A 83 -5.63 9.64 5.19
CA LEU A 83 -4.86 8.66 5.96
C LEU A 83 -5.78 7.90 6.92
N VAL A 84 -6.66 8.60 7.63
CA VAL A 84 -7.62 7.95 8.53
C VAL A 84 -8.50 6.99 7.75
N ASP A 85 -9.00 7.39 6.58
CA ASP A 85 -9.83 6.54 5.76
C ASP A 85 -9.09 5.27 5.31
N ALA A 86 -7.83 5.44 4.89
CA ALA A 86 -7.02 4.29 4.48
C ALA A 86 -6.82 3.31 5.64
N LEU A 87 -6.57 3.83 6.84
CA LEU A 87 -6.41 2.97 8.02
C LEU A 87 -7.72 2.26 8.36
N ASP A 88 -8.85 2.93 8.22
CA ASP A 88 -10.15 2.31 8.44
C ASP A 88 -10.38 1.16 7.45
N GLU A 89 -10.02 1.35 6.19
CA GLU A 89 -10.19 0.32 5.19
C GLU A 89 -9.29 -0.88 5.44
N VAL A 90 -8.07 -0.64 5.92
CA VAL A 90 -7.18 -1.72 6.31
C VAL A 90 -7.80 -2.53 7.45
N ASN A 91 -8.38 -1.85 8.44
CA ASN A 91 -9.03 -2.53 9.57
C ASN A 91 -10.28 -3.29 9.12
N ILE A 92 -11.08 -2.72 8.23
CA ILE A 92 -12.29 -3.38 7.73
C ILE A 92 -11.94 -4.65 6.97
N THR A 93 -10.87 -4.62 6.19
CA THR A 93 -10.45 -5.77 5.39
C THR A 93 -9.70 -6.82 6.19
N LYS A 94 -9.40 -6.52 7.46
CA LYS A 94 -8.76 -7.46 8.40
C LYS A 94 -7.39 -7.94 7.92
N VAL A 95 -6.63 -7.05 7.30
CA VAL A 95 -5.24 -7.34 6.95
C VAL A 95 -4.47 -7.58 8.25
N PRO A 96 -3.74 -8.71 8.38
CA PRO A 96 -3.09 -9.05 9.64
C PRO A 96 -1.92 -8.14 10.01
N SER A 97 -1.29 -7.49 9.03
CA SER A 97 -0.16 -6.59 9.29
C SER A 97 -0.24 -5.36 8.42
N TYR A 98 0.01 -4.21 9.01
CA TYR A 98 0.16 -2.97 8.26
C TYR A 98 1.08 -2.03 9.02
N ALA A 99 1.63 -1.06 8.31
CA ALA A 99 2.48 -0.04 8.91
C ALA A 99 2.38 1.24 8.09
N ILE A 100 2.66 2.37 8.76
CA ILE A 100 2.80 3.66 8.08
C ILE A 100 4.30 3.86 7.91
N ALA A 101 4.73 4.16 6.69
CA ALA A 101 6.13 4.32 6.38
C ALA A 101 6.38 5.64 5.67
N VAL A 102 7.64 6.06 5.67
CA VAL A 102 8.06 7.28 4.97
C VAL A 102 8.04 7.01 3.46
N ILE A 103 7.45 7.95 2.71
CA ILE A 103 7.41 7.82 1.26
C ILE A 103 8.81 8.03 0.69
N SER A 104 9.16 7.25 -0.32
CA SER A 104 10.47 7.33 -0.95
C SER A 104 10.46 8.29 -2.15
N ALA A 105 11.64 8.69 -2.61
CA ALA A 105 11.77 9.53 -3.80
C ALA A 105 11.16 8.86 -5.03
N LYS A 106 11.30 7.55 -5.15
CA LYS A 106 10.75 6.83 -6.30
C LYS A 106 9.22 6.82 -6.29
N ASP A 107 8.62 6.70 -5.12
CA ASP A 107 7.17 6.79 -5.00
C ASP A 107 6.68 8.19 -5.35
N ILE A 108 7.40 9.22 -4.91
CA ILE A 108 7.08 10.60 -5.21
C ILE A 108 7.11 10.82 -6.74
N ASP A 109 8.14 10.31 -7.40
CA ASP A 109 8.24 10.43 -8.85
C ASP A 109 7.04 9.79 -9.55
N MET A 110 6.60 8.64 -9.10
CA MET A 110 5.44 7.98 -9.67
C MET A 110 4.15 8.77 -9.42
N LEU A 111 4.00 9.35 -8.23
CA LEU A 111 2.83 10.19 -7.95
C LEU A 111 2.81 11.43 -8.85
N LYS A 112 3.98 12.03 -9.10
CA LYS A 112 4.08 13.18 -10.00
C LYS A 112 3.70 12.80 -11.43
N GLU A 113 4.16 11.65 -11.90
CA GLU A 113 3.80 11.16 -13.23
C GLU A 113 2.30 10.98 -13.38
N LYS A 114 1.64 10.55 -12.33
CA LYS A 114 0.19 10.33 -12.36
C LYS A 114 -0.61 11.59 -12.04
N GLY A 115 0.06 12.69 -11.73
CA GLY A 115 -0.60 13.96 -11.49
C GLY A 115 -1.31 14.09 -10.17
N ILE A 116 -0.94 13.29 -9.18
CA ILE A 116 -1.59 13.31 -7.86
C ILE A 116 -0.60 13.55 -6.71
N TYR A 117 0.60 14.00 -7.01
CA TYR A 117 1.50 14.38 -5.93
C TYR A 117 1.11 15.72 -5.38
#